data_02bcd8d2ef192496712fc4c38a564b22
#
_entry.id   02bcd8d2ef192496712fc4c38a564b22
#
_cell.length_a   1.000
_cell.length_b   1.000
_cell.length_c   1.000
_cell.angle_alpha   90.00
_cell.angle_beta   90.00
_cell.angle_gamma   90.00
#
_symmetry.space_group_name_H-M   'P 1'
#
loop_
_entity.id
_entity.type
_entity.pdbx_description
1 polymer ?
#
loop_
_entity_poly.entity_id
_entity_poly.type
_entity_poly.pdbx_seq_one_letter_code
_entity_poly.pdbx_strand_id
1 'polypeptide(L)'
;MRWFNKNKKITPNEFTIMLVRFAMDFEQIYKILNELLPDASKDLRKDDRAVTEVLTMRAFIMTKLTNSLIDKEIGSQILDDFHQMIFTAVENSDLKIKVKEFPKLLNDRYNEYYKLLDELESNKDQDGSSSFILGSRIATHILGIQENTKEFFTIDLKIATDCYIDFISLYDAEAKVFLKIKGQIVAD
;
A
#
# COMPACT_ATOMS: atom_id res chain seq x y z
N MET A 1 9.20 13.49 -13.07
CA MET A 1 9.64 12.13 -13.41
C MET A 1 9.97 12.00 -14.89
N ARG A 2 11.27 11.89 -15.23
CA ARG A 2 11.75 11.78 -16.64
C ARG A 2 12.18 10.34 -17.00
N TRP A 3 11.53 9.31 -16.45
CA TRP A 3 12.01 7.93 -16.55
C TRP A 3 11.38 7.11 -17.69
N PHE A 4 10.35 7.62 -18.38
CA PHE A 4 9.63 6.83 -19.38
C PHE A 4 9.96 7.29 -20.79
N ASN A 5 10.99 6.69 -21.37
CA ASN A 5 11.14 6.67 -22.82
C ASN A 5 10.15 5.63 -23.38
N LYS A 6 9.18 6.06 -24.20
CA LYS A 6 8.08 5.22 -24.74
C LYS A 6 8.55 3.96 -25.48
N ASN A 7 9.82 3.89 -25.85
CA ASN A 7 10.40 2.79 -26.62
C ASN A 7 11.35 1.88 -25.81
N LYS A 8 11.51 2.14 -24.51
CA LYS A 8 12.39 1.31 -23.67
C LYS A 8 11.63 0.06 -23.24
N LYS A 9 12.15 -1.11 -23.59
CA LYS A 9 11.72 -2.39 -23.00
C LYS A 9 12.16 -2.42 -21.53
N ILE A 10 11.31 -2.95 -20.67
CA ILE A 10 11.51 -3.07 -19.23
C ILE A 10 11.53 -4.57 -18.92
N THR A 11 12.58 -5.05 -18.29
CA THR A 11 12.63 -6.45 -17.84
C THR A 11 11.78 -6.64 -16.60
N PRO A 12 11.30 -7.87 -16.27
CA PRO A 12 10.61 -8.16 -15.03
C PRO A 12 11.38 -7.68 -13.78
N ASN A 13 12.70 -7.89 -13.77
CA ASN A 13 13.56 -7.44 -12.67
C ASN A 13 13.62 -5.89 -12.54
N GLU A 14 13.77 -5.16 -13.66
CA GLU A 14 13.71 -3.68 -13.62
C GLU A 14 12.36 -3.19 -13.10
N PHE A 15 11.26 -3.87 -13.48
CA PHE A 15 9.95 -3.54 -13.00
C PHE A 15 9.78 -3.85 -11.52
N THR A 16 10.24 -5.01 -11.04
CA THR A 16 10.28 -5.37 -9.62
C THR A 16 11.00 -4.30 -8.79
N ILE A 17 12.19 -3.87 -9.24
CA ILE A 17 12.94 -2.79 -8.56
C ILE A 17 12.12 -1.49 -8.49
N MET A 18 11.36 -1.16 -9.53
CA MET A 18 10.47 0.00 -9.51
C MET A 18 9.36 -0.15 -8.46
N LEU A 19 8.71 -1.32 -8.37
CA LEU A 19 7.69 -1.60 -7.36
C LEU A 19 8.22 -1.42 -5.94
N VAL A 20 9.41 -1.97 -5.66
CA VAL A 20 10.07 -1.85 -4.36
C VAL A 20 10.34 -0.37 -4.02
N ARG A 21 10.87 0.39 -4.98
CA ARG A 21 11.11 1.83 -4.78
C ARG A 21 9.83 2.61 -4.50
N PHE A 22 8.72 2.29 -5.18
CA PHE A 22 7.43 2.93 -4.90
C PHE A 22 6.91 2.54 -3.52
N ALA A 23 6.94 1.26 -3.16
CA ALA A 23 6.46 0.81 -1.86
C ALA A 23 7.27 1.42 -0.71
N MET A 24 8.59 1.48 -0.85
CA MET A 24 9.54 1.92 0.17
C MET A 24 9.98 3.39 0.04
N ASP A 25 9.23 4.20 -0.66
CA ASP A 25 9.48 5.65 -0.69
C ASP A 25 9.11 6.27 0.65
N PHE A 26 10.09 6.32 1.56
CA PHE A 26 9.91 6.85 2.92
C PHE A 26 9.54 8.34 2.93
N GLU A 27 9.96 9.11 1.94
CA GLU A 27 9.54 10.52 1.83
C GLU A 27 8.02 10.62 1.63
N GLN A 28 7.48 9.79 0.74
CA GLN A 28 6.04 9.71 0.53
C GLN A 28 5.30 9.10 1.73
N ILE A 29 5.87 8.08 2.38
CA ILE A 29 5.30 7.50 3.59
C ILE A 29 5.15 8.56 4.69
N TYR A 30 6.21 9.33 4.95
CA TYR A 30 6.16 10.40 5.94
C TYR A 30 5.23 11.54 5.52
N LYS A 31 5.10 11.83 4.23
CA LYS A 31 4.15 12.81 3.72
C LYS A 31 2.72 12.37 4.02
N ILE A 32 2.35 11.13 3.70
CA ILE A 32 1.04 10.55 4.01
C ILE A 32 0.75 10.65 5.52
N LEU A 33 1.69 10.22 6.37
CA LEU A 33 1.52 10.29 7.83
C LEU A 33 1.32 11.73 8.34
N ASN A 34 2.01 12.71 7.75
CA ASN A 34 1.84 14.11 8.14
C ASN A 34 0.50 14.69 7.69
N GLU A 35 -0.01 14.27 6.54
CA GLU A 35 -1.31 14.72 6.00
C GLU A 35 -2.48 14.11 6.78
N LEU A 36 -2.39 12.81 7.10
CA LEU A 36 -3.43 12.11 7.85
C LEU A 36 -3.53 12.55 9.33
N LEU A 37 -2.42 12.91 9.93
CA LEU A 37 -2.32 13.11 11.38
C LEU A 37 -1.53 14.40 11.71
N PRO A 38 -2.03 15.58 11.30
CA PRO A 38 -1.28 16.83 11.39
C PRO A 38 -0.90 17.20 12.84
N ASP A 39 -1.72 16.88 13.82
CA ASP A 39 -1.48 17.23 15.24
C ASP A 39 -0.64 16.18 15.99
N ALA A 40 -0.69 14.93 15.60
CA ALA A 40 0.07 13.81 16.18
C ALA A 40 1.45 13.61 15.50
N SER A 41 1.71 14.29 14.41
CA SER A 41 2.79 14.01 13.44
C SER A 41 4.21 14.13 13.98
N LYS A 42 4.47 14.87 15.06
CA LYS A 42 5.84 15.02 15.58
C LYS A 42 6.41 13.73 16.15
N ASP A 43 5.57 12.87 16.71
CA ASP A 43 5.96 11.57 17.28
C ASP A 43 5.73 10.39 16.34
N LEU A 44 4.79 10.50 15.37
CA LEU A 44 4.50 9.43 14.40
C LEU A 44 5.66 9.13 13.43
N ARG A 45 6.51 10.10 13.12
CA ARG A 45 7.75 9.84 12.34
C ARG A 45 8.71 8.89 13.07
N LYS A 46 8.51 8.71 14.39
CA LYS A 46 9.29 7.80 15.24
C LYS A 46 8.50 6.52 15.55
N ASP A 47 7.25 6.44 15.13
CA ASP A 47 6.43 5.24 15.29
C ASP A 47 6.64 4.30 14.12
N ASP A 48 7.58 3.38 14.31
CA ASP A 48 7.91 2.34 13.32
C ASP A 48 6.67 1.53 12.89
N ARG A 49 5.66 1.42 13.75
CA ARG A 49 4.41 0.74 13.44
C ARG A 49 3.60 1.52 12.39
N ALA A 50 3.38 2.82 12.59
CA ALA A 50 2.63 3.64 11.64
C ALA A 50 3.32 3.66 10.26
N VAL A 51 4.64 3.78 10.24
CA VAL A 51 5.46 3.68 9.02
C VAL A 51 5.26 2.34 8.35
N THR A 52 5.25 1.26 9.13
CA THR A 52 5.06 -0.12 8.61
C THR A 52 3.67 -0.31 8.02
N GLU A 53 2.63 0.19 8.65
CA GLU A 53 1.26 0.08 8.15
C GLU A 53 1.09 0.83 6.82
N VAL A 54 1.67 2.04 6.67
CA VAL A 54 1.66 2.76 5.39
C VAL A 54 2.49 2.02 4.33
N LEU A 55 3.66 1.48 4.68
CA LEU A 55 4.45 0.63 3.79
C LEU A 55 3.63 -0.58 3.32
N THR A 56 2.94 -1.25 4.24
CA THR A 56 2.09 -2.42 3.94
C THR A 56 0.94 -2.05 3.00
N MET A 57 0.28 -0.92 3.23
CA MET A 57 -0.75 -0.39 2.34
C MET A 57 -0.20 -0.12 0.93
N ARG A 58 0.96 0.49 0.81
CA ARG A 58 1.61 0.75 -0.49
C ARG A 58 2.00 -0.55 -1.19
N ALA A 59 2.56 -1.51 -0.47
CA ALA A 59 2.90 -2.82 -1.01
C ALA A 59 1.64 -3.57 -1.51
N PHE A 60 0.52 -3.46 -0.78
CA PHE A 60 -0.77 -4.00 -1.22
C PHE A 60 -1.21 -3.38 -2.56
N ILE A 61 -1.14 -2.05 -2.69
CA ILE A 61 -1.50 -1.35 -3.93
C ILE A 61 -0.66 -1.87 -5.10
N MET A 62 0.67 -2.00 -4.92
CA MET A 62 1.55 -2.52 -5.97
C MET A 62 1.17 -3.96 -6.36
N THR A 63 0.85 -4.80 -5.38
CA THR A 63 0.42 -6.18 -5.60
C THR A 63 -0.91 -6.25 -6.36
N LYS A 64 -1.91 -5.49 -5.94
CA LYS A 64 -3.23 -5.43 -6.59
C LYS A 64 -3.11 -4.96 -8.05
N LEU A 65 -2.33 -3.90 -8.30
CA LEU A 65 -2.11 -3.36 -9.65
C LEU A 65 -1.35 -4.36 -10.55
N THR A 66 -0.33 -5.02 -10.03
CA THR A 66 0.42 -6.04 -10.78
C THR A 66 -0.51 -7.19 -11.17
N ASN A 67 -1.29 -7.72 -10.23
CA ASN A 67 -2.26 -8.79 -10.50
C ASN A 67 -3.35 -8.38 -11.50
N SER A 68 -3.74 -7.10 -11.51
CA SER A 68 -4.84 -6.62 -12.35
C SER A 68 -4.39 -6.21 -13.76
N LEU A 69 -3.14 -5.77 -13.94
CA LEU A 69 -2.70 -5.10 -15.16
C LEU A 69 -1.58 -5.81 -15.91
N ILE A 70 -0.86 -6.72 -15.26
CA ILE A 70 0.27 -7.46 -15.85
C ILE A 70 -0.18 -8.89 -16.18
N ASP A 71 0.40 -9.47 -17.21
CA ASP A 71 0.16 -10.88 -17.57
C ASP A 71 0.42 -11.78 -16.36
N LYS A 72 -0.42 -12.80 -16.18
CA LYS A 72 -0.44 -13.63 -14.97
C LYS A 72 0.89 -14.35 -14.70
N GLU A 73 1.53 -14.85 -15.74
CA GLU A 73 2.78 -15.62 -15.59
C GLU A 73 3.93 -14.68 -15.18
N ILE A 74 4.09 -13.59 -15.94
CA ILE A 74 5.09 -12.55 -15.65
C ILE A 74 4.78 -11.87 -14.31
N GLY A 75 3.51 -11.56 -14.05
CA GLY A 75 3.06 -10.92 -12.81
C GLY A 75 3.36 -11.74 -11.56
N SER A 76 3.18 -13.07 -11.63
CA SER A 76 3.49 -13.96 -10.50
C SER A 76 4.98 -13.92 -10.15
N GLN A 77 5.87 -14.03 -11.14
CA GLN A 77 7.31 -13.94 -10.93
C GLN A 77 7.72 -12.58 -10.35
N ILE A 78 7.19 -11.49 -10.92
CA ILE A 78 7.44 -10.13 -10.42
C ILE A 78 7.04 -9.99 -8.94
N LEU A 79 5.88 -10.55 -8.56
CA LEU A 79 5.39 -10.43 -7.19
C LEU A 79 6.19 -11.26 -6.20
N ASP A 80 6.64 -12.45 -6.58
CA ASP A 80 7.50 -13.27 -5.74
C ASP A 80 8.82 -12.53 -5.43
N ASP A 81 9.47 -11.99 -6.46
CA ASP A 81 10.68 -11.19 -6.33
C ASP A 81 10.44 -9.89 -5.55
N PHE A 82 9.32 -9.21 -5.79
CA PHE A 82 8.93 -7.98 -5.10
C PHE A 82 8.80 -8.20 -3.59
N HIS A 83 8.07 -9.23 -3.16
CA HIS A 83 7.90 -9.53 -1.75
C HIS A 83 9.23 -9.94 -1.09
N GLN A 84 10.03 -10.76 -1.78
CA GLN A 84 11.36 -11.13 -1.29
C GLN A 84 12.26 -9.90 -1.09
N MET A 85 12.26 -8.97 -2.04
CA MET A 85 13.06 -7.74 -1.96
C MET A 85 12.56 -6.81 -0.86
N ILE A 86 11.24 -6.66 -0.66
CA ILE A 86 10.70 -5.86 0.45
C ILE A 86 11.08 -6.47 1.80
N PHE A 87 10.98 -7.79 1.97
CA PHE A 87 11.37 -8.44 3.22
C PHE A 87 12.84 -8.20 3.54
N THR A 88 13.72 -8.37 2.55
CA THR A 88 15.15 -8.08 2.69
C THR A 88 15.43 -6.62 3.01
N ALA A 89 14.70 -5.70 2.37
CA ALA A 89 14.87 -4.27 2.59
C ALA A 89 14.39 -3.82 3.98
N VAL A 90 13.28 -4.37 4.47
CA VAL A 90 12.78 -4.13 5.84
C VAL A 90 13.76 -4.70 6.87
N GLU A 91 14.32 -5.90 6.63
CA GLU A 91 15.32 -6.51 7.50
C GLU A 91 16.57 -5.64 7.65
N ASN A 92 17.00 -5.01 6.57
CA ASN A 92 18.19 -4.15 6.54
C ASN A 92 17.89 -2.68 6.85
N SER A 93 16.65 -2.33 7.17
CA SER A 93 16.26 -0.96 7.54
C SER A 93 16.42 -0.71 9.04
N ASP A 94 16.38 0.57 9.42
CA ASP A 94 16.35 0.99 10.84
C ASP A 94 14.98 0.79 11.50
N LEU A 95 13.99 0.26 10.78
CA LEU A 95 12.67 -0.03 11.33
C LEU A 95 12.76 -1.15 12.37
N LYS A 96 12.25 -0.90 13.57
CA LYS A 96 12.24 -1.86 14.68
C LYS A 96 11.16 -2.95 14.54
N ILE A 97 10.85 -3.31 13.31
CA ILE A 97 9.92 -4.40 13.04
C ILE A 97 10.69 -5.71 13.23
N LYS A 98 10.12 -6.62 13.99
CA LYS A 98 10.67 -7.96 14.02
C LYS A 98 10.47 -8.59 12.64
N VAL A 99 11.57 -8.81 11.95
CA VAL A 99 11.63 -9.35 10.58
C VAL A 99 10.72 -10.56 10.39
N LYS A 100 10.61 -11.42 11.40
CA LYS A 100 9.73 -12.60 11.37
C LYS A 100 8.23 -12.28 11.43
N GLU A 101 7.86 -11.09 11.89
CA GLU A 101 6.45 -10.67 12.06
C GLU A 101 5.94 -9.93 10.81
N PHE A 102 6.83 -9.29 10.04
CA PHE A 102 6.44 -8.49 8.89
C PHE A 102 5.74 -9.28 7.76
N PRO A 103 6.21 -10.47 7.33
CA PRO A 103 5.49 -11.26 6.34
C PRO A 103 4.09 -11.66 6.79
N LYS A 104 3.91 -11.97 8.08
CA LYS A 104 2.61 -12.27 8.66
C LYS A 104 1.71 -11.05 8.63
N LEU A 105 2.21 -9.89 9.09
CA LEU A 105 1.47 -8.62 9.06
C LEU A 105 1.01 -8.31 7.63
N LEU A 106 1.91 -8.40 6.66
CA LEU A 106 1.60 -8.15 5.25
C LEU A 106 0.46 -9.05 4.76
N ASN A 107 0.54 -10.34 5.05
CA ASN A 107 -0.48 -11.30 4.66
C ASN A 107 -1.84 -11.01 5.32
N ASP A 108 -1.85 -10.69 6.62
CA ASP A 108 -3.07 -10.37 7.36
C ASP A 108 -3.75 -9.13 6.77
N ARG A 109 -2.99 -8.06 6.45
CA ARG A 109 -3.49 -6.85 5.81
C ARG A 109 -3.98 -7.09 4.39
N TYR A 110 -3.28 -7.90 3.61
CA TYR A 110 -3.70 -8.24 2.26
C TYR A 110 -5.06 -8.94 2.26
N ASN A 111 -5.24 -9.94 3.11
CA ASN A 111 -6.51 -10.66 3.24
C ASN A 111 -7.65 -9.71 3.62
N GLU A 112 -7.40 -8.79 4.55
CA GLU A 112 -8.38 -7.79 4.98
C GLU A 112 -8.72 -6.82 3.85
N TYR A 113 -7.72 -6.23 3.19
CA TYR A 113 -7.93 -5.23 2.13
C TYR A 113 -8.58 -5.84 0.89
N TYR A 114 -8.20 -7.06 0.49
CA TYR A 114 -8.89 -7.75 -0.61
C TYR A 114 -10.37 -7.97 -0.29
N LYS A 115 -10.68 -8.46 0.90
CA LYS A 115 -12.06 -8.65 1.33
C LYS A 115 -12.88 -7.36 1.29
N LEU A 116 -12.33 -6.27 1.83
CA LEU A 116 -13.00 -4.96 1.83
C LEU A 116 -13.19 -4.40 0.42
N LEU A 117 -12.22 -4.56 -0.47
CA LEU A 117 -12.35 -4.14 -1.86
C LEU A 117 -13.38 -4.98 -2.62
N ASP A 118 -13.44 -6.28 -2.40
CA ASP A 118 -14.45 -7.16 -3.01
C ASP A 118 -15.85 -6.79 -2.52
N GLU A 119 -16.01 -6.41 -1.26
CA GLU A 119 -17.28 -5.89 -0.71
C GLU A 119 -17.66 -4.55 -1.38
N LEU A 120 -16.73 -3.62 -1.55
CA LEU A 120 -16.92 -2.36 -2.28
C LEU A 120 -17.38 -2.60 -3.72
N GLU A 121 -16.68 -3.48 -4.45
CA GLU A 121 -16.99 -3.80 -5.84
C GLU A 121 -18.36 -4.50 -5.98
N SER A 122 -18.72 -5.37 -5.03
CA SER A 122 -19.96 -6.15 -5.06
C SER A 122 -21.20 -5.34 -4.73
N ASN A 123 -21.10 -4.45 -3.74
CA ASN A 123 -22.25 -3.70 -3.21
C ASN A 123 -22.54 -2.40 -3.99
N LYS A 124 -21.66 -2.03 -4.97
CA LYS A 124 -21.73 -0.75 -5.70
C LYS A 124 -21.91 0.45 -4.76
N ASP A 125 -21.30 0.40 -3.62
CA ASP A 125 -21.26 1.37 -2.53
C ASP A 125 -22.38 2.46 -2.57
N GLN A 126 -23.63 2.02 -2.48
CA GLN A 126 -24.80 2.90 -2.67
C GLN A 126 -24.93 3.94 -1.56
N ASP A 127 -24.30 3.71 -0.40
CA ASP A 127 -24.43 4.55 0.78
C ASP A 127 -23.07 5.04 1.37
N GLY A 128 -21.96 4.76 0.72
CA GLY A 128 -20.61 5.13 1.19
C GLY A 128 -20.09 4.33 2.40
N SER A 129 -20.85 3.34 2.88
CA SER A 129 -20.50 2.61 4.09
C SER A 129 -19.21 1.79 3.94
N SER A 130 -19.05 1.12 2.81
CA SER A 130 -17.87 0.28 2.53
C SER A 130 -16.59 1.12 2.38
N SER A 131 -16.69 2.29 1.76
CA SER A 131 -15.58 3.27 1.64
C SER A 131 -15.13 3.74 3.02
N PHE A 132 -16.11 4.07 3.88
CA PHE A 132 -15.85 4.46 5.27
C PHE A 132 -15.22 3.31 6.07
N ILE A 133 -15.68 2.07 5.89
CA ILE A 133 -15.10 0.89 6.58
C ILE A 133 -13.64 0.70 6.17
N LEU A 134 -13.30 0.77 4.88
CA LEU A 134 -11.92 0.67 4.42
C LEU A 134 -11.03 1.77 5.01
N GLY A 135 -11.48 3.02 4.97
CA GLY A 135 -10.76 4.15 5.55
C GLY A 135 -10.57 4.01 7.06
N SER A 136 -11.61 3.58 7.78
CA SER A 136 -11.54 3.33 9.22
C SER A 136 -10.55 2.22 9.56
N ARG A 137 -10.48 1.15 8.77
CA ARG A 137 -9.50 0.07 8.96
C ARG A 137 -8.07 0.55 8.77
N ILE A 138 -7.82 1.28 7.69
CA ILE A 138 -6.50 1.88 7.45
C ILE A 138 -6.11 2.80 8.61
N ALA A 139 -7.00 3.68 9.04
CA ALA A 139 -6.80 4.58 10.18
C ALA A 139 -6.49 3.82 11.48
N THR A 140 -7.28 2.78 11.77
CA THR A 140 -7.10 1.91 12.94
C THR A 140 -5.70 1.32 12.99
N HIS A 141 -5.21 0.80 11.86
CA HIS A 141 -3.89 0.20 11.77
C HIS A 141 -2.78 1.24 11.97
N ILE A 142 -2.87 2.38 11.27
CA ILE A 142 -1.88 3.47 11.38
C ILE A 142 -1.85 4.03 12.82
N LEU A 143 -3.00 4.22 13.46
CA LEU A 143 -3.11 4.72 14.83
C LEU A 143 -2.79 3.66 15.90
N GLY A 144 -2.79 2.36 15.56
CA GLY A 144 -2.60 1.25 16.48
C GLY A 144 -3.74 1.07 17.47
N ILE A 145 -4.92 1.43 17.05
CA ILE A 145 -6.14 1.25 17.84
C ILE A 145 -6.54 -0.23 17.77
N GLN A 146 -6.83 -0.83 18.93
CA GLN A 146 -7.32 -2.20 18.97
C GLN A 146 -8.81 -2.25 18.60
N GLU A 147 -9.17 -3.25 17.80
CA GLU A 147 -10.57 -3.52 17.47
C GLU A 147 -11.41 -3.74 18.76
N ASN A 148 -12.67 -3.30 18.70
CA ASN A 148 -13.62 -3.40 19.81
C ASN A 148 -13.26 -2.56 21.06
N THR A 149 -12.33 -1.63 20.97
CA THR A 149 -12.12 -0.62 22.01
C THR A 149 -13.04 0.58 21.81
N LYS A 150 -13.17 1.42 22.86
CA LYS A 150 -13.93 2.68 22.70
C LYS A 150 -13.30 3.59 21.64
N GLU A 151 -11.98 3.60 21.58
CA GLU A 151 -11.21 4.38 20.60
C GLU A 151 -11.56 3.96 19.16
N PHE A 152 -11.76 2.68 18.90
CA PHE A 152 -12.18 2.18 17.58
C PHE A 152 -13.51 2.81 17.14
N PHE A 153 -14.49 2.89 18.04
CA PHE A 153 -15.80 3.48 17.74
C PHE A 153 -15.81 5.00 17.71
N THR A 154 -14.72 5.64 18.12
CA THR A 154 -14.56 7.10 18.16
C THR A 154 -13.58 7.61 17.10
N ILE A 155 -13.13 6.75 16.15
CA ILE A 155 -12.33 7.23 15.03
C ILE A 155 -13.08 8.35 14.33
N ASP A 156 -12.44 9.50 14.24
CA ASP A 156 -13.03 10.67 13.58
C ASP A 156 -13.37 10.33 12.14
N LEU A 157 -14.60 10.64 11.75
CA LEU A 157 -15.08 10.46 10.39
C LEU A 157 -14.13 11.12 9.36
N LYS A 158 -13.54 12.26 9.73
CA LYS A 158 -12.56 12.94 8.90
C LYS A 158 -11.33 12.08 8.66
N ILE A 159 -10.73 11.52 9.73
CA ILE A 159 -9.53 10.68 9.60
C ILE A 159 -9.82 9.45 8.75
N ALA A 160 -10.96 8.78 8.94
CA ALA A 160 -11.35 7.64 8.13
C ALA A 160 -11.54 8.03 6.65
N THR A 161 -12.18 9.18 6.41
CA THR A 161 -12.38 9.70 5.05
C THR A 161 -11.05 10.08 4.40
N ASP A 162 -10.17 10.77 5.11
CA ASP A 162 -8.85 11.17 4.61
C ASP A 162 -8.01 9.92 4.26
N CYS A 163 -8.00 8.89 5.12
CA CYS A 163 -7.33 7.61 4.84
C CYS A 163 -7.86 6.92 3.59
N TYR A 164 -9.17 6.93 3.37
CA TYR A 164 -9.78 6.38 2.17
C TYR A 164 -9.40 7.19 0.92
N ILE A 165 -9.46 8.51 0.99
CA ILE A 165 -9.11 9.41 -0.12
C ILE A 165 -7.64 9.21 -0.50
N ASP A 166 -6.74 9.14 0.48
CA ASP A 166 -5.32 8.91 0.23
C ASP A 166 -5.05 7.55 -0.40
N PHE A 167 -5.73 6.50 0.09
CA PHE A 167 -5.64 5.16 -0.50
C PHE A 167 -6.06 5.17 -1.97
N ILE A 168 -7.23 5.73 -2.29
CA ILE A 168 -7.74 5.78 -3.67
C ILE A 168 -6.88 6.68 -4.56
N SER A 169 -6.46 7.84 -4.05
CA SER A 169 -5.59 8.76 -4.79
C SER A 169 -4.25 8.13 -5.14
N LEU A 170 -3.66 7.39 -4.20
CA LEU A 170 -2.42 6.65 -4.43
C LEU A 170 -2.63 5.52 -5.43
N TYR A 171 -3.70 4.74 -5.27
CA TYR A 171 -4.06 3.67 -6.20
C TYR A 171 -4.23 4.20 -7.64
N ASP A 172 -4.98 5.29 -7.84
CA ASP A 172 -5.21 5.90 -9.14
C ASP A 172 -3.93 6.48 -9.76
N ALA A 173 -3.08 7.10 -8.94
CA ALA A 173 -1.81 7.64 -9.39
C ALA A 173 -0.90 6.54 -9.93
N GLU A 174 -0.76 5.45 -9.17
CA GLU A 174 0.07 4.32 -9.54
C GLU A 174 -0.55 3.52 -10.72
N ALA A 175 -1.87 3.35 -10.76
CA ALA A 175 -2.55 2.70 -11.88
C ALA A 175 -2.27 3.43 -13.21
N LYS A 176 -2.25 4.77 -13.21
CA LYS A 176 -1.88 5.56 -14.39
C LYS A 176 -0.43 5.32 -14.84
N VAL A 177 0.49 5.09 -13.90
CA VAL A 177 1.89 4.73 -14.22
C VAL A 177 1.93 3.33 -14.81
N PHE A 178 1.30 2.34 -14.19
CA PHE A 178 1.24 0.95 -14.67
C PHE A 178 0.65 0.86 -16.08
N LEU A 179 -0.46 1.54 -16.36
CA LEU A 179 -1.08 1.55 -17.68
C LEU A 179 -0.16 2.11 -18.78
N LYS A 180 0.76 3.02 -18.43
CA LYS A 180 1.74 3.54 -19.38
C LYS A 180 2.88 2.58 -19.68
N ILE A 181 3.24 1.73 -18.74
CA ILE A 181 4.43 0.89 -18.83
C ILE A 181 4.14 -0.59 -19.08
N LYS A 182 2.90 -1.07 -18.81
CA LYS A 182 2.56 -2.49 -18.95
C LYS A 182 2.90 -3.09 -20.33
N GLY A 183 2.75 -2.31 -21.40
CA GLY A 183 3.11 -2.73 -22.75
C GLY A 183 4.62 -2.70 -23.06
N GLN A 184 5.45 -2.26 -22.13
CA GLN A 184 6.92 -2.22 -22.25
C GLN A 184 7.57 -3.38 -21.50
N ILE A 185 6.83 -4.09 -20.64
CA ILE A 185 7.33 -5.24 -19.90
C ILE A 185 7.37 -6.42 -20.86
N VAL A 186 8.56 -6.98 -21.04
CA VAL A 186 8.80 -8.13 -21.93
C VAL A 186 9.41 -9.25 -21.12
N ALA A 187 8.95 -10.48 -21.38
CA ALA A 187 9.61 -11.68 -20.87
C ALA A 187 11.05 -11.73 -21.41
N ASP A 188 11.99 -12.13 -20.58
CA ASP A 188 13.39 -12.34 -20.95
C ASP A 188 13.52 -13.50 -21.95
#